data_147cf3bf375bedd08dd2f8a101b575ed
#
_entry.id   147cf3bf375bedd08dd2f8a101b575ed
#
_cell.length_a   1.000
_cell.length_b   1.000
_cell.length_c   1.000
_cell.angle_alpha   90.00
_cell.angle_beta   90.00
_cell.angle_gamma   90.00
#
_symmetry.space_group_name_H-M   'P 1'
#
loop_
_entity.id
_entity.type
_entity.pdbx_description
1 polymer ?
#
loop_
_entity_poly.entity_id
_entity_poly.type
_entity_poly.pdbx_seq_one_letter_code
_entity_poly.pdbx_strand_id
1 'polypeptide(L)' 'AEQITKNKLYIYTREKNTGFDRRFLMKRVGEGWRIDALQERLDGWQRAGL' A
#
# COMPACT_ATOMS: atom_id res chain seq x y z
N ALA A 1 -5.29 -8.45 0.44
CA ALA A 1 -5.63 -7.03 0.22
C ALA A 1 -6.76 -6.60 1.15
N GLU A 2 -6.70 -5.39 1.65
CA GLU A 2 -7.75 -4.83 2.49
C GLU A 2 -8.46 -3.72 1.73
N GLN A 3 -9.73 -3.91 1.46
CA GLN A 3 -10.51 -2.91 0.76
C GLN A 3 -11.04 -1.87 1.74
N ILE A 4 -10.70 -0.59 1.51
CA ILE A 4 -11.11 0.52 2.36
C ILE A 4 -12.46 1.06 1.88
N THR A 5 -12.54 1.31 0.58
CA THR A 5 -13.77 1.78 -0.08
C THR A 5 -13.88 1.10 -1.44
N LYS A 6 -14.95 1.37 -2.19
CA LYS A 6 -15.11 0.90 -3.58
C LYS A 6 -13.88 1.21 -4.44
N ASN A 7 -13.24 2.35 -4.17
CA ASN A 7 -12.21 2.91 -5.04
C ASN A 7 -10.83 2.92 -4.41
N LYS A 8 -10.67 2.34 -3.22
CA LYS A 8 -9.39 2.30 -2.52
C LYS A 8 -9.20 0.96 -1.84
N LEU A 9 -7.98 0.44 -1.92
CA LEU A 9 -7.59 -0.75 -1.18
C LEU A 9 -6.11 -0.69 -0.84
N TYR A 10 -5.71 -1.47 0.17
CA TYR A 10 -4.32 -1.68 0.51
C TYR A 10 -3.88 -3.06 0.05
N ILE A 11 -2.68 -3.12 -0.53
CA ILE A 11 -2.00 -4.38 -0.81
C ILE A 11 -0.80 -4.46 0.12
N TYR A 12 -0.78 -5.48 0.98
CA TYR A 12 0.27 -5.66 1.97
C TYR A 12 1.35 -6.58 1.43
N THR A 13 2.59 -6.21 1.67
CA THR A 13 3.74 -7.02 1.32
C THR A 13 4.71 -7.07 2.50
N ARG A 14 5.52 -8.14 2.56
CA ARG A 14 6.57 -8.26 3.56
C ARG A 14 7.88 -8.61 2.87
N GLU A 15 8.92 -7.86 3.18
CA GLU A 15 10.26 -8.14 2.73
C GLU A 15 10.87 -9.28 3.57
N LYS A 16 11.26 -10.37 2.92
CA LYS A 16 11.77 -11.57 3.63
C LYS A 16 13.11 -11.33 4.32
N ASN A 17 13.98 -10.54 3.72
CA ASN A 17 15.33 -10.33 4.23
C ASN A 17 15.38 -9.35 5.39
N THR A 18 14.57 -8.32 5.34
CA THR A 18 14.56 -7.24 6.33
C THR A 18 13.41 -7.35 7.31
N GLY A 19 12.36 -8.09 6.95
CA GLY A 19 11.15 -8.19 7.75
C GLY A 19 10.30 -6.94 7.74
N PHE A 20 10.62 -5.96 6.91
CA PHE A 20 9.83 -4.75 6.82
C PHE A 20 8.50 -5.01 6.12
N ASP A 21 7.44 -4.56 6.75
CA ASP A 21 6.12 -4.57 6.16
C ASP A 21 5.94 -3.30 5.32
N ARG A 22 5.38 -3.49 4.14
CA ARG A 22 5.03 -2.40 3.25
C ARG A 22 3.60 -2.58 2.78
N ARG A 23 2.98 -1.49 2.42
CA ARG A 23 1.67 -1.55 1.79
C ARG A 23 1.57 -0.51 0.68
N PHE A 24 0.88 -0.89 -0.37
CA PHE A 24 0.56 0.01 -1.46
C PHE A 24 -0.88 0.44 -1.31
N LEU A 25 -1.10 1.75 -1.30
CA LEU A 25 -2.45 2.26 -1.40
C LEU A 25 -2.82 2.34 -2.88
N MET A 26 -3.80 1.55 -3.27
CA MET A 26 -4.29 1.51 -4.63
C MET A 26 -5.56 2.34 -4.72
N LYS A 27 -5.64 3.14 -5.77
CA LYS A 27 -6.81 3.96 -6.04
C LYS A 27 -7.38 3.57 -7.40
N ARG A 28 -8.69 3.39 -7.45
CA ARG A 28 -9.36 3.13 -8.71
C ARG A 28 -9.59 4.43 -9.46
N VAL A 29 -9.12 4.45 -10.71
CA VAL A 29 -9.29 5.60 -11.62
C VAL A 29 -9.89 5.06 -12.90
N GLY A 30 -11.14 5.41 -13.18
CA GLY A 30 -11.85 4.85 -14.34
C GLY A 30 -12.01 3.34 -14.17
N GLU A 31 -11.52 2.56 -15.14
CA GLU A 31 -11.59 1.11 -15.15
C GLU A 31 -10.33 0.43 -14.64
N GLY A 32 -9.34 1.20 -14.18
CA GLY A 32 -8.07 0.67 -13.75
C GLY A 32 -7.71 1.06 -12.33
N TRP A 33 -6.73 0.37 -11.79
CA TRP A 33 -6.17 0.66 -10.47
C TRP A 33 -4.79 1.28 -10.63
N ARG A 34 -4.51 2.29 -9.82
CA ARG A 34 -3.20 2.94 -9.78
C ARG A 34 -2.66 2.93 -8.36
N ILE A 35 -1.34 2.92 -8.25
CA ILE A 35 -0.66 3.08 -6.97
C ILE A 35 -0.74 4.56 -6.60
N ASP A 36 -1.42 4.86 -5.50
CA ASP A 36 -1.57 6.22 -5.00
C ASP A 36 -0.46 6.57 -4.00
N ALA A 37 -0.07 5.61 -3.18
CA ALA A 37 1.00 5.81 -2.21
C ALA A 37 1.66 4.49 -1.84
N LEU A 38 2.92 4.57 -1.42
CA LEU A 38 3.64 3.47 -0.80
C LEU A 38 3.88 3.84 0.66
N GLN A 39 3.64 2.90 1.55
CA GLN A 39 3.87 3.08 2.98
C GLN A 39 4.73 1.96 3.51
N GLU A 40 5.59 2.29 4.46
CA GLU A 40 6.43 1.34 5.18
C GLU A 40 6.10 1.37 6.65
N ARG A 41 6.16 0.20 7.29
CA ARG A 41 5.95 0.09 8.72
C ARG A 41 7.30 0.10 9.42
N LEU A 42 7.58 1.18 10.12
CA LEU A 42 8.76 1.30 10.99
C LEU A 42 8.28 1.34 12.45
N ASP A 43 7.80 2.48 12.89
CA ASP A 43 7.15 2.67 14.19
C ASP A 43 5.68 3.04 13.98
N GLY A 44 5.03 2.40 13.07
CA GLY A 44 3.74 2.75 12.53
C GLY A 44 3.88 2.96 11.04
N TRP A 45 2.77 3.15 10.38
CA TRP A 45 2.79 3.31 8.93
C TRP A 45 3.26 4.71 8.57
N GLN A 46 4.30 4.76 7.74
CA GLN A 46 4.90 6.00 7.27
C GLN A 46 4.91 6.01 5.75
N ARG A 47 4.78 7.19 5.17
CA ARG A 47 4.86 7.34 3.73
C ARG A 47 6.29 7.09 3.26
N ALA A 48 6.44 6.21 2.28
CA ALA A 48 7.72 5.98 1.62
C ALA A 48 7.74 6.67 0.26
N GLY A 49 8.93 6.95 -0.24
CA GLY A 49 9.08 7.51 -1.58
C GLY A 49 8.75 6.49 -2.66
N LEU A 50 8.17 6.96 -3.72
CA LEU A 50 7.95 6.18 -4.92
C LEU A 50 8.87 6.66 -6.01
#